data_00e969b482441be0132d324d9caa3d51
#
_entry.id   00e969b482441be0132d324d9caa3d51
#
_cell.length_a   1.000
_cell.length_b   1.000
_cell.length_c   1.000
_cell.angle_alpha   90.00
_cell.angle_beta   90.00
_cell.angle_gamma   90.00
#
_symmetry.space_group_name_H-M   'P 1'
#
loop_
_entity.id
_entity.type
_entity.pdbx_description
1 polymer ?
#
loop_
_entity_poly.entity_id
_entity_poly.type
_entity_poly.pdbx_seq_one_letter_code
_entity_poly.pdbx_strand_id
1 'polypeptide(L)'
;LKILYGIQGTGNGHIARSRAMCAALKQHQVEVDYLFSGRPAANYFSMECFGDFATRRGLSFVTENGHVNYVKTLCKNSLWEFWQDVQALDLSAYDLILNDFEPITAWAAKQQNVPCLSISHQNAFLYPVPLKGASWLDKAILRYFAPARHQLGLHWYHFEQPILPPIVYTPEQTIDDQNFVLVYLPFENVNEICELLHGFMSVHFICYHPDVPDNEFVENVELRRLHHGDFQHHLHQCHGVITSGGFELPSEALALGKKLLIKPLHGQFEQVSNAATLEMLGLASVMEFLDPASLRKWLDEKQAERVIYPDVANSLVEWILNGQWEDSEDLCRQLWQKVDLPSYTILSNEMTSSMNSPLNHF
;
A
#
# COMPACT_ATOMS: atom_id res chain seq x y z
N LEU A 1 14.42 -23.08 7.56
CA LEU A 1 14.51 -21.84 6.78
C LEU A 1 14.48 -20.68 7.74
N LYS A 2 15.56 -19.89 7.77
CA LYS A 2 15.65 -18.65 8.54
C LYS A 2 15.60 -17.45 7.60
N ILE A 3 14.66 -16.54 7.84
CA ILE A 3 14.38 -15.40 6.97
C ILE A 3 14.72 -14.09 7.69
N LEU A 4 15.35 -13.15 6.99
CA LEU A 4 15.32 -11.74 7.38
C LEU A 4 14.28 -11.03 6.49
N TYR A 5 13.27 -10.43 7.11
CA TYR A 5 12.24 -9.68 6.39
C TYR A 5 12.50 -8.18 6.51
N GLY A 6 12.96 -7.58 5.41
CA GLY A 6 13.17 -6.14 5.27
C GLY A 6 11.90 -5.43 4.81
N ILE A 7 11.46 -4.41 5.55
CA ILE A 7 10.19 -3.72 5.31
C ILE A 7 10.41 -2.21 5.28
N GLN A 8 9.99 -1.58 4.19
CA GLN A 8 10.02 -0.11 4.08
C GLN A 8 9.00 0.53 5.02
N GLY A 9 9.48 1.33 5.94
CA GLY A 9 8.67 1.94 6.98
C GLY A 9 8.18 3.36 6.69
N THR A 10 8.46 3.95 5.52
CA THR A 10 8.05 5.33 5.20
C THR A 10 6.53 5.50 5.21
N GLY A 11 5.78 4.50 4.73
CA GLY A 11 4.32 4.47 4.73
C GLY A 11 3.76 3.38 5.63
N ASN A 12 2.54 3.57 6.14
CA ASN A 12 1.87 2.55 6.96
C ASN A 12 1.38 1.35 6.13
N GLY A 13 1.25 1.48 4.83
CA GLY A 13 0.81 0.41 3.93
C GLY A 13 1.73 -0.80 3.96
N HIS A 14 3.05 -0.61 3.81
CA HIS A 14 4.01 -1.72 3.90
C HIS A 14 3.90 -2.47 5.23
N ILE A 15 3.72 -1.73 6.35
CA ILE A 15 3.57 -2.33 7.67
C ILE A 15 2.25 -3.11 7.77
N ALA A 16 1.15 -2.59 7.22
CA ALA A 16 -0.16 -3.27 7.21
C ALA A 16 -0.07 -4.61 6.47
N ARG A 17 0.47 -4.63 5.26
CA ARG A 17 0.70 -5.85 4.47
C ARG A 17 1.62 -6.83 5.20
N SER A 18 2.69 -6.33 5.80
CA SER A 18 3.64 -7.18 6.52
C SER A 18 3.05 -7.85 7.74
N ARG A 19 1.97 -7.30 8.35
CA ARG A 19 1.23 -7.99 9.42
C ARG A 19 0.56 -9.27 8.92
N ALA A 20 -0.05 -9.25 7.74
CA ALA A 20 -0.62 -10.46 7.12
C ALA A 20 0.45 -11.50 6.86
N MET A 21 1.59 -11.07 6.26
CA MET A 21 2.72 -11.96 6.04
C MET A 21 3.31 -12.51 7.34
N CYS A 22 3.41 -11.69 8.39
CA CYS A 22 3.88 -12.11 9.71
C CYS A 22 2.97 -13.19 10.31
N ALA A 23 1.65 -13.02 10.20
CA ALA A 23 0.68 -14.03 10.67
C ALA A 23 0.85 -15.36 9.93
N ALA A 24 0.94 -15.32 8.59
CA ALA A 24 1.15 -16.51 7.77
C ALA A 24 2.50 -17.20 8.08
N LEU A 25 3.61 -16.44 8.16
CA LEU A 25 4.91 -17.00 8.50
C LEU A 25 4.93 -17.68 9.88
N LYS A 26 4.25 -17.09 10.87
CA LYS A 26 4.07 -17.70 12.21
C LYS A 26 3.25 -18.99 12.16
N GLN A 27 2.16 -19.01 11.39
CA GLN A 27 1.32 -20.19 11.20
C GLN A 27 2.13 -21.37 10.65
N HIS A 28 3.06 -21.10 9.73
CA HIS A 28 3.96 -22.11 9.16
C HIS A 28 5.25 -22.33 9.99
N GLN A 29 5.36 -21.74 11.18
CA GLN A 29 6.48 -21.89 12.11
C GLN A 29 7.84 -21.53 11.48
N VAL A 30 7.86 -20.53 10.60
CA VAL A 30 9.08 -20.02 9.96
C VAL A 30 9.81 -19.10 10.95
N GLU A 31 11.12 -19.29 11.08
CA GLU A 31 11.97 -18.39 11.87
C GLU A 31 12.24 -17.11 11.08
N VAL A 32 11.78 -15.98 11.61
CA VAL A 32 11.86 -14.68 10.92
C VAL A 32 12.37 -13.59 11.87
N ASP A 33 13.43 -12.91 11.45
CA ASP A 33 13.86 -11.64 12.02
C ASP A 33 13.35 -10.49 11.13
N TYR A 34 12.97 -9.37 11.75
CA TYR A 34 12.39 -8.22 11.03
C TYR A 34 13.32 -7.01 11.08
N LEU A 35 13.46 -6.32 9.94
CA LEU A 35 14.16 -5.05 9.84
C LEU A 35 13.27 -4.01 9.16
N PHE A 36 13.03 -2.91 9.86
CA PHE A 36 12.28 -1.77 9.33
C PHE A 36 13.23 -0.60 9.08
N SER A 37 13.05 0.09 7.93
CA SER A 37 13.80 1.31 7.63
C SER A 37 12.93 2.42 7.06
N GLY A 38 13.44 3.65 7.01
CA GLY A 38 12.76 4.77 6.38
C GLY A 38 12.10 5.78 7.32
N ARG A 39 11.97 5.47 8.63
CA ARG A 39 11.52 6.43 9.66
C ARG A 39 12.24 6.20 10.99
N PRO A 40 12.25 7.20 11.90
CA PRO A 40 12.77 7.04 13.25
C PRO A 40 12.04 5.94 14.03
N ALA A 41 12.78 5.20 14.86
CA ALA A 41 12.24 4.08 15.65
C ALA A 41 11.01 4.47 16.52
N ALA A 42 11.04 5.68 17.10
CA ALA A 42 9.94 6.20 17.93
C ALA A 42 8.61 6.42 17.18
N ASN A 43 8.64 6.44 15.84
CA ASN A 43 7.47 6.68 15.02
C ASN A 43 6.76 5.39 14.58
N TYR A 44 7.28 4.21 14.96
CA TYR A 44 6.58 2.95 14.76
C TYR A 44 5.59 2.72 15.88
N PHE A 45 4.38 2.31 15.55
CA PHE A 45 3.31 2.05 16.50
C PHE A 45 2.59 0.74 16.15
N SER A 46 2.01 0.08 17.17
CA SER A 46 1.29 -1.19 17.00
C SER A 46 2.14 -2.27 16.32
N MET A 47 3.39 -2.44 16.78
CA MET A 47 4.38 -3.34 16.18
C MET A 47 4.47 -4.70 16.89
N GLU A 48 3.62 -4.98 17.85
CA GLU A 48 3.67 -6.13 18.76
C GLU A 48 3.68 -7.48 18.01
N CYS A 49 3.01 -7.52 16.85
CA CYS A 49 2.96 -8.75 16.03
C CYS A 49 4.33 -9.18 15.48
N PHE A 50 5.29 -8.25 15.35
CA PHE A 50 6.62 -8.56 14.84
C PHE A 50 7.61 -9.01 15.93
N GLY A 51 7.24 -8.91 17.21
CA GLY A 51 8.14 -9.21 18.33
C GLY A 51 9.32 -8.27 18.40
N ASP A 52 10.53 -8.81 18.60
CA ASP A 52 11.75 -8.02 18.52
C ASP A 52 12.09 -7.75 17.07
N PHE A 53 12.32 -6.48 16.73
CA PHE A 53 12.67 -6.07 15.38
C PHE A 53 13.77 -5.03 15.39
N ALA A 54 14.60 -5.04 14.35
CA ALA A 54 15.63 -4.04 14.13
C ALA A 54 15.07 -2.83 13.37
N THR A 55 15.61 -1.65 13.66
CA THR A 55 15.31 -0.44 12.88
C THR A 55 16.59 0.16 12.32
N ARG A 56 16.48 0.75 11.14
CA ARG A 56 17.54 1.54 10.49
C ARG A 56 16.95 2.83 9.96
N ARG A 57 17.78 3.84 9.78
CA ARG A 57 17.34 5.10 9.18
C ARG A 57 16.86 4.89 7.74
N GLY A 58 17.61 4.13 6.95
CA GLY A 58 17.30 3.84 5.57
C GLY A 58 17.22 5.09 4.69
N LEU A 59 16.53 4.93 3.55
CA LEU A 59 16.21 6.03 2.64
C LEU A 59 14.72 6.33 2.71
N SER A 60 14.36 7.61 2.74
CA SER A 60 12.97 8.07 2.79
C SER A 60 12.72 9.20 1.80
N PHE A 61 11.51 9.28 1.26
CA PHE A 61 11.09 10.39 0.41
C PHE A 61 10.55 11.53 1.27
N VAL A 62 10.93 12.77 0.94
CA VAL A 62 10.38 13.96 1.57
C VAL A 62 9.23 14.47 0.72
N THR A 63 8.03 14.51 1.31
CA THR A 63 6.85 15.11 0.70
C THR A 63 6.57 16.47 1.35
N GLU A 64 6.26 17.47 0.54
CA GLU A 64 5.86 18.81 0.99
C GLU A 64 4.75 19.34 0.09
N ASN A 65 3.73 19.91 0.70
CA ASN A 65 2.59 20.50 0.00
C ASN A 65 2.02 19.60 -1.11
N GLY A 66 1.90 18.32 -0.81
CA GLY A 66 1.35 17.38 -1.75
C GLY A 66 2.30 16.90 -2.87
N HIS A 67 3.61 17.21 -2.82
CA HIS A 67 4.59 16.81 -3.85
C HIS A 67 5.83 16.15 -3.25
N VAL A 68 6.44 15.20 -3.96
CA VAL A 68 7.76 14.66 -3.60
C VAL A 68 8.83 15.72 -3.90
N ASN A 69 9.54 16.15 -2.85
CA ASN A 69 10.64 17.08 -3.00
C ASN A 69 11.97 16.32 -3.15
N TYR A 70 12.39 16.07 -4.38
CA TYR A 70 13.61 15.30 -4.68
C TYR A 70 14.89 15.95 -4.11
N VAL A 71 14.98 17.29 -4.09
CA VAL A 71 16.16 17.99 -3.55
C VAL A 71 16.26 17.79 -2.05
N LYS A 72 15.15 17.97 -1.31
CA LYS A 72 15.12 17.71 0.13
C LYS A 72 15.29 16.22 0.45
N THR A 73 14.75 15.34 -0.40
CA THR A 73 14.97 13.90 -0.31
C THR A 73 16.46 13.58 -0.37
N LEU A 74 17.20 14.12 -1.32
CA LEU A 74 18.65 13.94 -1.42
C LEU A 74 19.40 14.54 -0.22
N CYS A 75 19.00 15.75 0.24
CA CYS A 75 19.65 16.39 1.38
C CYS A 75 19.37 15.70 2.71
N LYS A 76 18.19 15.10 2.89
CA LYS A 76 17.77 14.42 4.13
C LYS A 76 18.36 13.02 4.25
N ASN A 77 18.62 12.36 3.12
CA ASN A 77 19.19 11.03 3.09
C ASN A 77 20.73 11.10 3.10
N SER A 78 21.35 10.48 4.08
CA SER A 78 22.79 10.28 4.10
C SER A 78 23.13 8.99 3.34
N LEU A 79 23.57 9.11 2.09
CA LEU A 79 24.01 7.95 1.31
C LEU A 79 25.20 7.24 1.96
N TRP A 80 26.01 7.96 2.71
CA TRP A 80 27.12 7.37 3.45
C TRP A 80 26.63 6.48 4.60
N GLU A 81 25.69 6.97 5.42
CA GLU A 81 25.06 6.17 6.49
C GLU A 81 24.33 4.95 5.91
N PHE A 82 23.61 5.15 4.81
CA PHE A 82 22.94 4.05 4.11
C PHE A 82 23.91 2.94 3.72
N TRP A 83 25.06 3.29 3.10
CA TRP A 83 26.07 2.30 2.73
C TRP A 83 26.78 1.67 3.93
N GLN A 84 26.94 2.39 5.04
CA GLN A 84 27.43 1.81 6.28
C GLN A 84 26.44 0.77 6.83
N ASP A 85 25.13 1.07 6.85
CA ASP A 85 24.09 0.15 7.28
C ASP A 85 24.06 -1.12 6.39
N VAL A 86 24.20 -0.95 5.07
CA VAL A 86 24.28 -2.08 4.11
C VAL A 86 25.50 -2.96 4.39
N GLN A 87 26.66 -2.37 4.63
CA GLN A 87 27.91 -3.12 4.89
C GLN A 87 27.95 -3.76 6.27
N ALA A 88 27.31 -3.14 7.27
CA ALA A 88 27.27 -3.64 8.64
C ALA A 88 26.25 -4.77 8.84
N LEU A 89 25.33 -4.97 7.89
CA LEU A 89 24.32 -6.01 7.99
C LEU A 89 24.88 -7.36 7.58
N ASP A 90 25.13 -8.23 8.57
CA ASP A 90 25.58 -9.61 8.34
C ASP A 90 24.37 -10.50 8.01
N LEU A 91 24.39 -11.11 6.83
CA LEU A 91 23.32 -12.00 6.35
C LEU A 91 23.72 -13.48 6.39
N SER A 92 24.88 -13.84 6.96
CA SER A 92 25.41 -15.20 6.97
C SER A 92 24.51 -16.22 7.69
N ALA A 93 23.65 -15.76 8.60
CA ALA A 93 22.72 -16.60 9.35
C ALA A 93 21.37 -16.83 8.63
N TYR A 94 21.11 -16.19 7.49
CA TYR A 94 19.83 -16.24 6.81
C TYR A 94 19.90 -17.01 5.50
N ASP A 95 18.90 -17.85 5.27
CA ASP A 95 18.74 -18.63 4.04
C ASP A 95 18.10 -17.80 2.92
N LEU A 96 17.24 -16.83 3.31
CA LEU A 96 16.45 -16.01 2.40
C LEU A 96 16.22 -14.60 2.98
N ILE A 97 16.33 -13.60 2.13
CA ILE A 97 15.86 -12.25 2.42
C ILE A 97 14.49 -12.09 1.78
N LEU A 98 13.47 -11.90 2.60
CA LEU A 98 12.17 -11.44 2.15
C LEU A 98 12.17 -9.91 2.21
N ASN A 99 11.68 -9.24 1.16
CA ASN A 99 11.84 -7.80 1.04
C ASN A 99 10.54 -7.14 0.59
N ASP A 100 10.13 -6.10 1.28
CA ASP A 100 9.03 -5.23 0.90
C ASP A 100 9.55 -3.81 0.64
N PHE A 101 10.16 -3.65 -0.54
CA PHE A 101 10.71 -2.40 -1.06
C PHE A 101 11.69 -1.72 -0.09
N GLU A 102 12.44 -2.50 0.70
CA GLU A 102 13.38 -2.03 1.71
C GLU A 102 14.81 -2.05 1.16
N PRO A 103 15.50 -0.89 1.05
CA PRO A 103 16.75 -0.82 0.30
C PRO A 103 17.96 -1.43 1.02
N ILE A 104 18.05 -1.40 2.36
CA ILE A 104 19.24 -1.89 3.08
C ILE A 104 19.38 -3.39 2.92
N THR A 105 18.33 -4.15 3.22
CA THR A 105 18.35 -5.61 3.12
C THR A 105 18.51 -6.07 1.68
N ALA A 106 17.87 -5.37 0.70
CA ALA A 106 17.99 -5.67 -0.72
C ALA A 106 19.43 -5.50 -1.22
N TRP A 107 20.08 -4.38 -0.89
CA TRP A 107 21.48 -4.15 -1.30
C TRP A 107 22.47 -5.04 -0.56
N ALA A 108 22.26 -5.32 0.73
CA ALA A 108 23.08 -6.27 1.48
C ALA A 108 22.98 -7.69 0.90
N ALA A 109 21.76 -8.14 0.57
CA ALA A 109 21.55 -9.44 -0.08
C ALA A 109 22.28 -9.54 -1.42
N LYS A 110 22.21 -8.47 -2.22
CA LYS A 110 22.91 -8.40 -3.50
C LYS A 110 24.44 -8.46 -3.32
N GLN A 111 25.00 -7.74 -2.35
CA GLN A 111 26.44 -7.74 -2.08
C GLN A 111 26.96 -9.08 -1.55
N GLN A 112 26.20 -9.72 -0.65
CA GLN A 112 26.58 -10.98 -0.02
C GLN A 112 26.11 -12.21 -0.81
N ASN A 113 25.42 -11.98 -1.96
CA ASN A 113 24.89 -13.04 -2.80
C ASN A 113 23.94 -14.00 -2.06
N VAL A 114 23.14 -13.45 -1.13
CA VAL A 114 22.07 -14.17 -0.44
C VAL A 114 20.80 -14.08 -1.29
N PRO A 115 20.00 -15.15 -1.45
CA PRO A 115 18.72 -15.09 -2.16
C PRO A 115 17.82 -13.97 -1.59
N CYS A 116 17.26 -13.15 -2.49
CA CYS A 116 16.35 -12.07 -2.12
C CYS A 116 15.08 -12.16 -2.96
N LEU A 117 13.94 -12.28 -2.28
CA LEU A 117 12.61 -12.29 -2.85
C LEU A 117 11.87 -11.02 -2.43
N SER A 118 11.60 -10.15 -3.39
CA SER A 118 10.87 -8.90 -3.16
C SER A 118 9.40 -9.09 -3.50
N ILE A 119 8.52 -8.77 -2.55
CA ILE A 119 7.07 -8.81 -2.69
C ILE A 119 6.55 -7.42 -2.33
N SER A 120 6.14 -6.65 -3.33
CA SER A 120 5.66 -5.29 -3.12
C SER A 120 4.73 -4.82 -4.22
N HIS A 121 3.89 -3.82 -3.91
CA HIS A 121 3.08 -3.17 -4.94
C HIS A 121 3.96 -2.47 -6.00
N GLN A 122 5.08 -1.88 -5.58
CA GLN A 122 6.01 -1.19 -6.47
C GLN A 122 6.58 -2.10 -7.56
N ASN A 123 6.74 -3.40 -7.28
CA ASN A 123 7.19 -4.37 -8.28
C ASN A 123 6.17 -4.54 -9.42
N ALA A 124 4.89 -4.29 -9.22
CA ALA A 124 3.89 -4.35 -10.28
C ALA A 124 4.16 -3.33 -11.38
N PHE A 125 4.73 -2.17 -11.04
CA PHE A 125 5.07 -1.12 -12.01
C PHE A 125 6.29 -1.44 -12.88
N LEU A 126 6.94 -2.58 -12.66
CA LEU A 126 7.96 -3.11 -13.58
C LEU A 126 7.35 -3.81 -14.80
N TYR A 127 6.06 -4.10 -14.75
CA TYR A 127 5.27 -4.68 -15.83
C TYR A 127 4.46 -3.61 -16.56
N PRO A 128 3.89 -3.91 -17.74
CA PRO A 128 3.02 -3.00 -18.48
C PRO A 128 1.63 -2.88 -17.82
N VAL A 129 1.58 -2.22 -16.69
CA VAL A 129 0.35 -1.83 -15.98
C VAL A 129 0.07 -0.35 -16.21
N PRO A 130 -1.14 0.16 -15.95
CA PRO A 130 -1.46 1.57 -16.10
C PRO A 130 -0.50 2.45 -15.28
N LEU A 131 0.21 3.35 -15.97
CA LEU A 131 1.13 4.32 -15.38
C LEU A 131 0.71 5.73 -15.80
N LYS A 132 0.51 6.62 -14.84
CA LYS A 132 0.16 8.02 -15.09
C LYS A 132 1.20 8.94 -14.44
N GLY A 133 1.86 9.78 -15.24
CA GLY A 133 2.79 10.79 -14.75
C GLY A 133 4.17 10.27 -14.29
N ALA A 134 4.52 9.02 -14.58
CA ALA A 134 5.83 8.48 -14.21
C ALA A 134 6.96 9.10 -15.02
N SER A 135 7.92 9.74 -14.35
CA SER A 135 9.15 10.26 -14.96
C SER A 135 10.19 9.14 -15.16
N TRP A 136 11.26 9.44 -15.89
CA TRP A 136 12.40 8.53 -16.00
C TRP A 136 13.08 8.26 -14.65
N LEU A 137 13.05 9.23 -13.74
CA LEU A 137 13.60 9.10 -12.38
C LEU A 137 12.78 8.13 -11.54
N ASP A 138 11.44 8.21 -11.62
CA ASP A 138 10.56 7.27 -10.93
C ASP A 138 10.80 5.83 -11.39
N LYS A 139 10.97 5.62 -12.70
CA LYS A 139 11.31 4.31 -13.27
C LYS A 139 12.68 3.81 -12.80
N ALA A 140 13.66 4.71 -12.65
CA ALA A 140 14.97 4.36 -12.11
C ALA A 140 14.88 3.99 -10.62
N ILE A 141 14.09 4.71 -9.83
CA ILE A 141 13.83 4.39 -8.42
C ILE A 141 13.18 3.01 -8.31
N LEU A 142 12.11 2.75 -9.02
CA LEU A 142 11.44 1.43 -9.02
C LEU A 142 12.44 0.28 -9.27
N ARG A 143 13.41 0.49 -10.18
CA ARG A 143 14.34 -0.56 -10.58
C ARG A 143 15.53 -0.73 -9.65
N TYR A 144 16.01 0.36 -9.03
CA TYR A 144 17.30 0.37 -8.33
C TYR A 144 17.21 0.66 -6.84
N PHE A 145 16.08 1.08 -6.32
CA PHE A 145 15.93 1.42 -4.91
C PHE A 145 16.10 0.18 -4.01
N ALA A 146 15.37 -0.88 -4.30
CA ALA A 146 15.44 -2.15 -3.57
C ALA A 146 15.61 -3.33 -4.55
N PRO A 147 16.83 -3.54 -5.10
CA PRO A 147 17.05 -4.57 -6.12
C PRO A 147 16.93 -5.97 -5.53
N ALA A 148 16.14 -6.83 -6.17
CA ALA A 148 16.02 -8.23 -5.81
C ALA A 148 16.15 -9.13 -7.03
N ARG A 149 16.57 -10.38 -6.81
CA ARG A 149 16.67 -11.38 -7.88
C ARG A 149 15.30 -11.83 -8.35
N HIS A 150 14.39 -12.07 -7.40
CA HIS A 150 13.00 -12.46 -7.66
C HIS A 150 12.08 -11.34 -7.19
N GLN A 151 11.21 -10.87 -8.07
CA GLN A 151 10.33 -9.72 -7.81
C GLN A 151 8.89 -10.09 -8.13
N LEU A 152 8.03 -10.06 -7.11
CA LEU A 152 6.59 -10.28 -7.23
C LEU A 152 5.86 -8.96 -7.03
N GLY A 153 5.09 -8.55 -8.03
CA GLY A 153 4.21 -7.40 -7.98
C GLY A 153 2.87 -7.74 -7.31
N LEU A 154 2.27 -6.77 -6.65
CA LEU A 154 0.90 -6.84 -6.11
C LEU A 154 0.05 -5.78 -6.79
N HIS A 155 -1.15 -6.15 -7.29
CA HIS A 155 -2.06 -5.19 -7.91
C HIS A 155 -3.52 -5.65 -7.82
N TRP A 156 -4.48 -4.74 -8.09
CA TRP A 156 -5.92 -5.03 -8.11
C TRP A 156 -6.39 -5.78 -9.35
N TYR A 157 -5.53 -5.89 -10.38
CA TYR A 157 -5.75 -6.70 -11.56
C TYR A 157 -4.41 -7.15 -12.15
N HIS A 158 -4.39 -8.30 -12.83
CA HIS A 158 -3.14 -8.88 -13.32
C HIS A 158 -2.64 -8.31 -14.67
N PHE A 159 -3.48 -7.67 -15.46
CA PHE A 159 -3.12 -7.11 -16.78
C PHE A 159 -2.37 -8.11 -17.68
N GLU A 160 -2.72 -9.39 -17.61
CA GLU A 160 -2.04 -10.50 -18.30
C GLU A 160 -0.54 -10.65 -17.93
N GLN A 161 -0.16 -10.16 -16.77
CA GLN A 161 1.20 -10.24 -16.24
C GLN A 161 1.24 -11.16 -14.99
N PRO A 162 2.41 -11.72 -14.65
CA PRO A 162 2.58 -12.52 -13.43
C PRO A 162 2.63 -11.62 -12.18
N ILE A 163 1.50 -11.01 -11.88
CA ILE A 163 1.28 -10.11 -10.76
C ILE A 163 0.28 -10.77 -9.81
N LEU A 164 0.52 -10.67 -8.51
CA LEU A 164 -0.32 -11.22 -7.45
C LEU A 164 -1.51 -10.30 -7.14
N PRO A 165 -2.63 -10.86 -6.65
CA PRO A 165 -3.66 -10.07 -6.00
C PRO A 165 -3.13 -9.40 -4.73
N PRO A 166 -3.84 -8.39 -4.18
CA PRO A 166 -3.48 -7.76 -2.92
C PRO A 166 -3.36 -8.75 -1.76
N ILE A 167 -2.39 -8.54 -0.88
CA ILE A 167 -2.31 -9.21 0.42
C ILE A 167 -3.15 -8.38 1.39
N VAL A 168 -4.34 -8.85 1.72
CA VAL A 168 -5.25 -8.14 2.62
C VAL A 168 -5.29 -8.82 3.97
N TYR A 169 -5.08 -8.06 5.03
CA TYR A 169 -5.27 -8.51 6.40
C TYR A 169 -6.69 -8.16 6.85
N THR A 170 -7.56 -9.15 6.85
CA THR A 170 -8.92 -9.01 7.38
C THR A 170 -9.03 -9.79 8.69
N PRO A 171 -8.84 -9.14 9.84
CA PRO A 171 -9.12 -9.78 11.13
C PRO A 171 -10.59 -10.20 11.19
N GLU A 172 -10.89 -11.27 11.94
CA GLU A 172 -12.26 -11.74 12.17
C GLU A 172 -13.05 -10.69 12.98
N GLN A 173 -13.52 -9.65 12.31
CA GLN A 173 -14.43 -8.65 12.86
C GLN A 173 -15.71 -8.65 12.05
N THR A 174 -16.82 -8.37 12.72
CA THR A 174 -18.11 -8.21 12.04
C THR A 174 -18.04 -6.99 11.13
N ILE A 175 -18.38 -7.18 9.86
CA ILE A 175 -18.59 -6.07 8.93
C ILE A 175 -19.98 -5.52 9.22
N ASP A 176 -20.03 -4.23 9.53
CA ASP A 176 -21.27 -3.51 9.84
C ASP A 176 -21.28 -2.19 9.07
N ASP A 177 -22.43 -1.54 8.99
CA ASP A 177 -22.57 -0.21 8.38
C ASP A 177 -23.26 0.70 9.40
N GLN A 178 -22.47 1.51 10.09
CA GLN A 178 -22.94 2.49 11.07
C GLN A 178 -23.19 3.87 10.46
N ASN A 179 -23.28 3.96 9.13
CA ASN A 179 -23.66 5.15 8.39
C ASN A 179 -22.74 6.38 8.64
N PHE A 180 -21.44 6.15 8.79
CA PHE A 180 -20.43 7.22 8.78
C PHE A 180 -19.40 6.99 7.68
N VAL A 181 -18.69 8.05 7.30
CA VAL A 181 -17.60 8.00 6.32
C VAL A 181 -16.27 8.09 7.04
N LEU A 182 -15.36 7.13 6.75
CA LEU A 182 -14.00 7.14 7.25
C LEU A 182 -13.11 7.98 6.32
N VAL A 183 -12.35 8.92 6.88
CA VAL A 183 -11.47 9.82 6.12
C VAL A 183 -10.02 9.63 6.58
N TYR A 184 -9.12 9.37 5.61
CA TYR A 184 -7.69 9.27 5.84
C TYR A 184 -6.90 9.93 4.70
N LEU A 185 -6.60 11.21 4.85
CA LEU A 185 -5.87 12.05 3.90
C LEU A 185 -4.63 12.67 4.57
N PRO A 186 -3.62 11.86 4.93
CA PRO A 186 -2.51 12.28 5.79
C PRO A 186 -1.55 13.30 5.18
N PHE A 187 -1.72 13.64 3.91
CA PHE A 187 -0.88 14.59 3.17
C PHE A 187 -1.57 15.92 2.90
N GLU A 188 -2.87 16.01 3.22
CA GLU A 188 -3.67 17.22 3.07
C GLU A 188 -3.67 18.01 4.38
N ASN A 189 -4.01 19.29 4.31
CA ASN A 189 -4.17 20.11 5.51
C ASN A 189 -5.48 19.74 6.22
N VAL A 190 -5.41 19.47 7.53
CA VAL A 190 -6.57 19.00 8.30
C VAL A 190 -7.70 20.04 8.32
N ASN A 191 -7.38 21.35 8.32
CA ASN A 191 -8.40 22.40 8.28
C ASN A 191 -9.12 22.44 6.93
N GLU A 192 -8.41 22.25 5.81
CA GLU A 192 -9.00 22.19 4.47
C GLU A 192 -9.89 20.94 4.33
N ILE A 193 -9.50 19.80 4.95
CA ILE A 193 -10.36 18.62 5.04
C ILE A 193 -11.65 18.96 5.79
N CYS A 194 -11.55 19.58 6.96
CA CYS A 194 -12.73 19.99 7.75
C CYS A 194 -13.63 20.95 6.98
N GLU A 195 -13.07 21.97 6.32
CA GLU A 195 -13.84 22.92 5.50
C GLU A 195 -14.64 22.22 4.40
N LEU A 196 -14.04 21.23 3.71
CA LEU A 196 -14.76 20.41 2.74
C LEU A 196 -15.92 19.65 3.39
N LEU A 197 -15.65 18.95 4.51
CA LEU A 197 -16.60 18.03 5.16
C LEU A 197 -17.75 18.79 5.84
N HIS A 198 -17.54 19.98 6.38
CA HIS A 198 -18.57 20.84 6.95
C HIS A 198 -19.65 21.26 5.93
N GLY A 199 -19.34 21.22 4.62
CA GLY A 199 -20.34 21.40 3.58
C GLY A 199 -21.43 20.30 3.53
N PHE A 200 -21.29 19.22 4.32
CA PHE A 200 -22.13 18.02 4.31
C PHE A 200 -22.64 17.66 5.71
N MET A 201 -23.28 18.60 6.40
CA MET A 201 -23.71 18.50 7.82
C MET A 201 -24.60 17.28 8.13
N SER A 202 -25.25 16.69 7.15
CA SER A 202 -26.10 15.48 7.33
C SER A 202 -25.29 14.17 7.36
N VAL A 203 -23.99 14.24 7.08
CA VAL A 203 -23.08 13.08 7.07
C VAL A 203 -22.14 13.17 8.25
N HIS A 204 -21.98 12.08 8.99
CA HIS A 204 -20.98 11.95 10.03
C HIS A 204 -19.65 11.46 9.42
N PHE A 205 -18.57 12.16 9.71
CA PHE A 205 -17.23 11.79 9.25
C PHE A 205 -16.33 11.46 10.45
N ILE A 206 -15.55 10.40 10.33
CA ILE A 206 -14.45 10.08 11.26
C ILE A 206 -13.14 10.26 10.51
N CYS A 207 -12.38 11.27 10.87
CA CYS A 207 -11.15 11.66 10.18
C CYS A 207 -9.92 11.35 11.03
N TYR A 208 -9.09 10.41 10.57
CA TYR A 208 -7.77 10.15 11.15
C TYR A 208 -6.70 10.97 10.45
N HIS A 209 -5.92 11.70 11.24
CA HIS A 209 -4.85 12.54 10.68
C HIS A 209 -3.61 12.58 11.59
N PRO A 210 -2.38 12.57 11.03
CA PRO A 210 -1.14 12.62 11.81
C PRO A 210 -0.96 13.90 12.63
N ASP A 211 -1.52 15.04 12.18
CA ASP A 211 -1.43 16.32 12.86
C ASP A 211 -2.48 16.51 13.97
N VAL A 212 -3.34 15.51 14.19
CA VAL A 212 -4.32 15.52 15.27
C VAL A 212 -3.70 14.84 16.50
N PRO A 213 -3.35 15.61 17.56
CA PRO A 213 -2.69 15.04 18.73
C PRO A 213 -3.66 14.29 19.64
N ASP A 214 -4.89 14.79 19.76
CA ASP A 214 -5.95 14.28 20.62
C ASP A 214 -7.28 14.22 19.85
N ASN A 215 -8.14 13.29 20.25
CA ASN A 215 -9.46 13.16 19.63
C ASN A 215 -10.33 14.35 19.97
N GLU A 216 -10.98 14.93 18.96
CA GLU A 216 -11.89 16.07 19.13
C GLU A 216 -13.07 16.00 18.15
N PHE A 217 -14.18 16.67 18.51
CA PHE A 217 -15.33 16.83 17.65
C PHE A 217 -15.42 18.27 17.14
N VAL A 218 -15.51 18.42 15.84
CA VAL A 218 -15.70 19.71 15.17
C VAL A 218 -16.91 19.54 14.24
N GLU A 219 -18.06 20.03 14.69
CA GLU A 219 -19.36 19.91 14.01
C GLU A 219 -19.74 18.45 13.65
N ASN A 220 -19.74 18.10 12.35
CA ASN A 220 -20.06 16.75 11.87
C ASN A 220 -18.81 15.87 11.64
N VAL A 221 -17.63 16.35 12.05
CA VAL A 221 -16.34 15.66 11.87
C VAL A 221 -15.77 15.28 13.23
N GLU A 222 -15.52 14.00 13.41
CA GLU A 222 -14.76 13.47 14.53
C GLU A 222 -13.29 13.31 14.12
N LEU A 223 -12.43 14.19 14.62
CA LEU A 223 -10.99 14.14 14.38
C LEU A 223 -10.35 13.14 15.34
N ARG A 224 -9.53 12.25 14.82
CA ARG A 224 -8.89 11.17 15.55
C ARG A 224 -7.38 11.14 15.32
N ARG A 225 -6.62 10.96 16.41
CA ARG A 225 -5.21 10.60 16.32
C ARG A 225 -5.03 9.21 15.72
N LEU A 226 -3.87 8.97 15.10
CA LEU A 226 -3.56 7.67 14.52
C LEU A 226 -3.46 6.58 15.59
N HIS A 227 -4.33 5.58 15.51
CA HIS A 227 -4.30 4.37 16.31
C HIS A 227 -4.81 3.20 15.47
N HIS A 228 -3.99 2.15 15.32
CA HIS A 228 -4.29 1.07 14.37
C HIS A 228 -5.57 0.32 14.72
N GLY A 229 -5.75 -0.09 15.98
CA GLY A 229 -6.93 -0.86 16.42
C GLY A 229 -8.24 -0.11 16.20
N ASP A 230 -8.29 1.18 16.59
CA ASP A 230 -9.48 2.01 16.40
C ASP A 230 -9.75 2.27 14.92
N PHE A 231 -8.70 2.50 14.13
CA PHE A 231 -8.81 2.69 12.68
C PHE A 231 -9.41 1.46 12.00
N GLN A 232 -8.90 0.26 12.32
CA GLN A 232 -9.42 -0.99 11.78
C GLN A 232 -10.87 -1.23 12.20
N HIS A 233 -11.21 -0.95 13.44
CA HIS A 233 -12.59 -1.03 13.93
C HIS A 233 -13.53 -0.13 13.10
N HIS A 234 -13.16 1.14 12.90
CA HIS A 234 -13.97 2.06 12.11
C HIS A 234 -13.99 1.70 10.62
N LEU A 235 -12.91 1.16 10.07
CA LEU A 235 -12.88 0.67 8.69
C LEU A 235 -13.90 -0.45 8.45
N HIS A 236 -14.07 -1.36 9.41
CA HIS A 236 -15.09 -2.41 9.32
C HIS A 236 -16.53 -1.88 9.41
N GLN A 237 -16.74 -0.76 10.11
CA GLN A 237 -18.06 -0.21 10.39
C GLN A 237 -18.48 0.97 9.51
N CYS A 238 -17.57 1.57 8.75
CA CYS A 238 -17.89 2.73 7.94
C CYS A 238 -18.78 2.36 6.73
N HIS A 239 -19.53 3.35 6.23
CA HIS A 239 -20.27 3.25 4.99
C HIS A 239 -19.37 3.34 3.74
N GLY A 240 -18.31 4.14 3.81
CA GLY A 240 -17.36 4.33 2.74
C GLY A 240 -16.08 5.00 3.24
N VAL A 241 -15.06 5.04 2.39
CA VAL A 241 -13.72 5.53 2.72
C VAL A 241 -13.27 6.60 1.75
N ILE A 242 -12.84 7.75 2.29
CA ILE A 242 -12.14 8.79 1.54
C ILE A 242 -10.66 8.67 1.91
N THR A 243 -9.81 8.40 0.92
CA THR A 243 -8.39 8.18 1.19
C THR A 243 -7.49 8.69 0.07
N SER A 244 -6.20 8.78 0.32
CA SER A 244 -5.21 9.02 -0.72
C SER A 244 -4.99 7.76 -1.57
N GLY A 245 -4.28 7.91 -2.71
CA GLY A 245 -4.06 6.83 -3.69
C GLY A 245 -3.04 5.76 -3.28
N GLY A 246 -2.91 5.45 -1.96
CA GLY A 246 -2.11 4.33 -1.50
C GLY A 246 -2.69 2.98 -1.96
N PHE A 247 -1.94 1.90 -1.78
CA PHE A 247 -2.37 0.57 -2.23
C PHE A 247 -3.16 -0.21 -1.16
N GLU A 248 -2.70 -0.20 0.09
CA GLU A 248 -3.23 -1.11 1.12
C GLU A 248 -4.64 -0.75 1.59
N LEU A 249 -4.88 0.50 2.01
CA LEU A 249 -6.19 0.91 2.50
C LEU A 249 -7.30 0.75 1.46
N PRO A 250 -7.12 1.12 0.18
CA PRO A 250 -8.08 0.78 -0.86
C PRO A 250 -8.30 -0.73 -0.99
N SER A 251 -7.26 -1.56 -0.91
CA SER A 251 -7.39 -3.03 -0.99
C SER A 251 -8.20 -3.59 0.17
N GLU A 252 -7.97 -3.14 1.39
CA GLU A 252 -8.74 -3.51 2.58
C GLU A 252 -10.21 -3.06 2.45
N ALA A 253 -10.45 -1.81 2.02
CA ALA A 253 -11.79 -1.27 1.83
C ALA A 253 -12.58 -2.04 0.76
N LEU A 254 -11.95 -2.40 -0.36
CA LEU A 254 -12.56 -3.23 -1.40
C LEU A 254 -12.92 -4.63 -0.87
N ALA A 255 -12.04 -5.25 -0.10
CA ALA A 255 -12.30 -6.54 0.53
C ALA A 255 -13.46 -6.49 1.53
N LEU A 256 -13.72 -5.34 2.14
CA LEU A 256 -14.84 -5.10 3.06
C LEU A 256 -16.12 -4.60 2.36
N GLY A 257 -16.09 -4.36 1.04
CA GLY A 257 -17.23 -3.83 0.28
C GLY A 257 -17.53 -2.37 0.60
N LYS A 258 -16.51 -1.59 0.99
CA LYS A 258 -16.67 -0.16 1.26
C LYS A 258 -16.47 0.63 -0.02
N LYS A 259 -17.39 1.56 -0.32
CA LYS A 259 -17.19 2.44 -1.47
C LYS A 259 -16.02 3.40 -1.24
N LEU A 260 -15.29 3.70 -2.31
CA LEU A 260 -14.03 4.44 -2.25
C LEU A 260 -14.12 5.76 -2.99
N LEU A 261 -13.62 6.82 -2.34
CA LEU A 261 -13.27 8.08 -2.98
C LEU A 261 -11.77 8.32 -2.81
N ILE A 262 -11.04 8.33 -3.90
CA ILE A 262 -9.58 8.47 -3.91
C ILE A 262 -9.18 9.91 -4.24
N LYS A 263 -8.37 10.53 -3.38
CA LYS A 263 -7.71 11.80 -3.63
C LYS A 263 -6.21 11.57 -3.71
N PRO A 264 -5.63 11.33 -4.91
CA PRO A 264 -4.21 11.05 -5.03
C PRO A 264 -3.36 12.27 -4.67
N LEU A 265 -2.18 12.02 -4.14
CA LEU A 265 -1.17 13.04 -3.89
C LEU A 265 -0.60 13.52 -5.22
N HIS A 266 -0.69 14.81 -5.51
CA HIS A 266 -0.16 15.38 -6.74
C HIS A 266 1.36 15.17 -6.84
N GLY A 267 1.84 14.81 -8.04
CA GLY A 267 3.27 14.60 -8.29
C GLY A 267 3.84 13.30 -7.74
N GLN A 268 3.03 12.47 -7.07
CA GLN A 268 3.44 11.12 -6.68
C GLN A 268 2.84 10.11 -7.67
N PHE A 269 3.66 9.65 -8.61
CA PHE A 269 3.22 8.83 -9.75
C PHE A 269 2.49 7.55 -9.33
N GLU A 270 2.90 6.91 -8.22
CA GLU A 270 2.26 5.69 -7.71
C GLU A 270 0.79 5.95 -7.35
N GLN A 271 0.52 7.00 -6.54
CA GLN A 271 -0.85 7.30 -6.13
C GLN A 271 -1.73 7.74 -7.29
N VAL A 272 -1.17 8.50 -8.24
CA VAL A 272 -1.91 8.93 -9.44
C VAL A 272 -2.20 7.72 -10.35
N SER A 273 -1.25 6.79 -10.49
CA SER A 273 -1.44 5.55 -11.26
C SER A 273 -2.46 4.62 -10.59
N ASN A 274 -2.41 4.52 -9.25
CA ASN A 274 -3.35 3.75 -8.46
C ASN A 274 -4.79 4.27 -8.59
N ALA A 275 -4.97 5.59 -8.44
CA ALA A 275 -6.27 6.23 -8.62
C ALA A 275 -6.82 5.97 -10.02
N ALA A 276 -6.00 6.16 -11.07
CA ALA A 276 -6.40 5.91 -12.45
C ALA A 276 -6.76 4.44 -12.69
N THR A 277 -6.04 3.50 -12.08
CA THR A 277 -6.35 2.07 -12.18
C THR A 277 -7.67 1.72 -11.52
N LEU A 278 -7.90 2.18 -10.29
CA LEU A 278 -9.14 1.91 -9.56
C LEU A 278 -10.35 2.53 -10.27
N GLU A 279 -10.23 3.74 -10.80
CA GLU A 279 -11.27 4.39 -11.60
C GLU A 279 -11.54 3.62 -12.90
N MET A 280 -10.50 3.22 -13.62
CA MET A 280 -10.62 2.43 -14.86
C MET A 280 -11.29 1.08 -14.62
N LEU A 281 -11.01 0.42 -13.49
CA LEU A 281 -11.67 -0.83 -13.10
C LEU A 281 -13.09 -0.62 -12.58
N GLY A 282 -13.54 0.61 -12.37
CA GLY A 282 -14.85 0.93 -11.76
C GLY A 282 -14.91 0.62 -10.26
N LEU A 283 -13.77 0.52 -9.59
CA LEU A 283 -13.66 0.14 -8.18
C LEU A 283 -13.61 1.34 -7.22
N ALA A 284 -13.36 2.54 -7.72
CA ALA A 284 -13.37 3.78 -6.95
C ALA A 284 -13.77 4.98 -7.79
N SER A 285 -14.29 6.01 -7.13
CA SER A 285 -14.38 7.37 -7.66
C SER A 285 -13.14 8.16 -7.30
N VAL A 286 -12.76 9.12 -8.15
CA VAL A 286 -11.55 9.93 -7.96
C VAL A 286 -11.91 11.42 -7.88
N MET A 287 -11.27 12.13 -6.95
CA MET A 287 -11.25 13.59 -6.92
C MET A 287 -9.80 14.09 -7.00
N GLU A 288 -9.52 14.99 -7.91
CA GLU A 288 -8.16 15.54 -8.07
C GLU A 288 -7.79 16.53 -6.97
N PHE A 289 -8.77 17.29 -6.49
CA PHE A 289 -8.65 18.27 -5.42
C PHE A 289 -9.67 17.98 -4.34
N LEU A 290 -9.61 18.67 -3.19
CA LEU A 290 -10.68 18.66 -2.20
C LEU A 290 -11.88 19.39 -2.78
N ASP A 291 -12.75 18.63 -3.48
CA ASP A 291 -13.84 19.17 -4.31
C ASP A 291 -15.21 18.74 -3.78
N PRO A 292 -16.05 19.71 -3.35
CA PRO A 292 -17.40 19.41 -2.87
C PRO A 292 -18.32 18.75 -3.90
N ALA A 293 -18.12 18.99 -5.21
CA ALA A 293 -18.96 18.42 -6.25
C ALA A 293 -18.69 16.91 -6.41
N SER A 294 -17.39 16.53 -6.42
CA SER A 294 -16.97 15.13 -6.45
C SER A 294 -17.42 14.38 -5.20
N LEU A 295 -17.26 14.98 -4.01
CA LEU A 295 -17.73 14.37 -2.77
C LEU A 295 -19.25 14.16 -2.77
N ARG A 296 -20.05 15.16 -3.21
CA ARG A 296 -21.51 15.04 -3.32
C ARG A 296 -21.91 13.89 -4.25
N LYS A 297 -21.32 13.84 -5.44
CA LYS A 297 -21.59 12.78 -6.42
C LYS A 297 -21.30 11.41 -5.83
N TRP A 298 -20.15 11.25 -5.17
CA TRP A 298 -19.75 9.99 -4.55
C TRP A 298 -20.65 9.58 -3.37
N LEU A 299 -21.11 10.53 -2.56
CA LEU A 299 -22.06 10.24 -1.47
C LEU A 299 -23.37 9.65 -1.99
N ASP A 300 -23.83 10.09 -3.17
CA ASP A 300 -25.04 9.61 -3.83
C ASP A 300 -24.87 8.25 -4.55
N GLU A 301 -23.61 7.76 -4.70
CA GLU A 301 -23.35 6.45 -5.30
C GLU A 301 -23.86 5.30 -4.44
N LYS A 302 -24.24 4.20 -5.11
CA LYS A 302 -24.64 2.98 -4.44
C LYS A 302 -23.47 2.37 -3.64
N GLN A 303 -23.82 1.54 -2.65
CA GLN A 303 -22.83 0.74 -1.91
C GLN A 303 -22.08 -0.17 -2.88
N ALA A 304 -20.76 -0.32 -2.63
CA ALA A 304 -19.89 -1.18 -3.41
C ALA A 304 -20.14 -2.66 -3.09
N GLU A 305 -19.98 -3.52 -4.10
CA GLU A 305 -19.86 -4.96 -3.90
C GLU A 305 -18.44 -5.27 -3.39
N ARG A 306 -18.32 -6.33 -2.62
CA ARG A 306 -16.99 -6.76 -2.09
C ARG A 306 -16.16 -7.36 -3.21
N VAL A 307 -14.84 -7.08 -3.17
CA VAL A 307 -13.85 -7.91 -3.85
C VAL A 307 -13.48 -9.06 -2.92
N ILE A 308 -13.59 -10.30 -3.38
CA ILE A 308 -13.16 -11.47 -2.61
C ILE A 308 -11.76 -11.84 -3.06
N TYR A 309 -10.80 -11.64 -2.17
CA TYR A 309 -9.42 -12.08 -2.38
C TYR A 309 -9.17 -13.43 -1.70
N PRO A 310 -8.38 -14.33 -2.31
CA PRO A 310 -7.89 -15.54 -1.63
C PRO A 310 -6.91 -15.16 -0.51
N ASP A 311 -6.57 -16.13 0.33
CA ASP A 311 -5.49 -15.97 1.30
C ASP A 311 -4.13 -15.99 0.59
N VAL A 312 -3.75 -14.79 0.10
CA VAL A 312 -2.50 -14.59 -0.65
C VAL A 312 -1.29 -14.78 0.24
N ALA A 313 -1.34 -14.34 1.50
CA ALA A 313 -0.23 -14.44 2.44
C ALA A 313 0.16 -15.90 2.72
N ASN A 314 -0.81 -16.76 3.08
CA ASN A 314 -0.54 -18.18 3.29
C ASN A 314 -0.07 -18.88 2.02
N SER A 315 -0.70 -18.61 0.88
CA SER A 315 -0.28 -19.20 -0.41
C SER A 315 1.15 -18.79 -0.80
N LEU A 316 1.54 -17.55 -0.51
CA LEU A 316 2.91 -17.08 -0.71
C LEU A 316 3.90 -17.79 0.22
N VAL A 317 3.57 -17.96 1.50
CA VAL A 317 4.45 -18.66 2.44
C VAL A 317 4.64 -20.11 2.04
N GLU A 318 3.57 -20.81 1.64
CA GLU A 318 3.67 -22.18 1.11
C GLU A 318 4.58 -22.24 -0.13
N TRP A 319 4.41 -21.31 -1.05
CA TRP A 319 5.24 -21.22 -2.26
C TRP A 319 6.72 -20.92 -1.92
N ILE A 320 6.98 -20.02 -0.96
CA ILE A 320 8.32 -19.72 -0.46
C ILE A 320 8.98 -20.98 0.12
N LEU A 321 8.25 -21.75 0.92
CA LEU A 321 8.74 -22.98 1.56
C LEU A 321 9.03 -24.09 0.54
N ASN A 322 8.34 -24.11 -0.60
CA ASN A 322 8.60 -25.05 -1.68
C ASN A 322 9.90 -24.74 -2.45
N GLY A 323 10.50 -23.57 -2.27
CA GLY A 323 11.82 -23.19 -2.81
C GLY A 323 11.89 -23.00 -4.32
N GLN A 324 10.78 -22.97 -5.04
CA GLN A 324 10.72 -22.81 -6.51
C GLN A 324 10.49 -21.34 -6.92
N TRP A 325 11.33 -20.45 -6.44
CA TRP A 325 11.12 -19.00 -6.56
C TRP A 325 11.32 -18.42 -7.98
N GLU A 326 11.76 -19.22 -8.92
CA GLU A 326 12.01 -18.78 -10.30
C GLU A 326 10.72 -18.76 -11.16
N ASP A 327 9.70 -19.53 -10.77
CA ASP A 327 8.42 -19.61 -11.47
C ASP A 327 7.27 -19.19 -10.55
N SER A 328 6.79 -17.96 -10.77
CA SER A 328 5.63 -17.40 -10.06
C SER A 328 4.36 -17.39 -10.91
N GLU A 329 4.42 -17.76 -12.20
CA GLU A 329 3.27 -17.63 -13.11
C GLU A 329 2.11 -18.54 -12.68
N ASP A 330 2.42 -19.77 -12.27
CA ASP A 330 1.42 -20.72 -11.78
C ASP A 330 0.76 -20.24 -10.49
N LEU A 331 1.55 -19.71 -9.54
CA LEU A 331 1.02 -19.13 -8.30
C LEU A 331 0.07 -17.97 -8.61
N CYS A 332 0.50 -17.03 -9.45
CA CYS A 332 -0.31 -15.88 -9.83
C CYS A 332 -1.63 -16.31 -10.48
N ARG A 333 -1.58 -17.24 -11.44
CA ARG A 333 -2.76 -17.77 -12.12
C ARG A 333 -3.73 -18.44 -11.16
N GLN A 334 -3.24 -19.30 -10.25
CA GLN A 334 -4.08 -20.00 -9.27
C GLN A 334 -4.76 -19.04 -8.29
N LEU A 335 -4.06 -17.99 -7.89
CA LEU A 335 -4.62 -16.98 -6.98
C LEU A 335 -5.70 -16.14 -7.68
N TRP A 336 -5.44 -15.68 -8.91
CA TRP A 336 -6.43 -14.91 -9.67
C TRP A 336 -7.69 -15.70 -10.02
N GLN A 337 -7.60 -17.02 -10.20
CA GLN A 337 -8.78 -17.88 -10.39
C GLN A 337 -9.72 -17.90 -9.17
N LYS A 338 -9.22 -17.50 -8.00
CA LYS A 338 -10.00 -17.45 -6.74
C LYS A 338 -10.46 -16.02 -6.38
N VAL A 339 -10.05 -15.03 -7.15
CA VAL A 339 -10.52 -13.64 -6.97
C VAL A 339 -11.91 -13.51 -7.57
N ASP A 340 -12.85 -12.98 -6.79
CA ASP A 340 -14.17 -12.61 -7.28
C ASP A 340 -14.31 -11.09 -7.25
N LEU A 341 -14.49 -10.51 -8.43
CA LEU A 341 -14.59 -9.07 -8.64
C LEU A 341 -16.05 -8.65 -8.72
N PRO A 342 -16.41 -7.42 -8.33
CA PRO A 342 -17.75 -6.87 -8.48
C PRO A 342 -18.29 -7.03 -9.89
N SER A 343 -19.60 -7.27 -10.00
CA SER A 343 -20.27 -7.52 -11.28
C SER A 343 -20.16 -6.36 -12.28
N TYR A 344 -19.89 -5.15 -11.79
CA TYR A 344 -19.71 -3.93 -12.58
C TYR A 344 -18.27 -3.65 -12.97
N THR A 345 -17.31 -4.49 -12.55
CA THR A 345 -15.88 -4.27 -12.85
C THR A 345 -15.62 -4.41 -14.36
N ILE A 346 -14.94 -3.42 -14.92
CA ILE A 346 -14.65 -3.39 -16.35
C ILE A 346 -13.45 -4.28 -16.64
N LEU A 347 -13.70 -5.50 -17.08
CA LEU A 347 -12.69 -6.53 -17.40
C LEU A 347 -12.71 -6.88 -18.88
N SER A 348 -12.69 -5.95 -19.81
CA SER A 348 -12.81 -6.33 -21.20
C SER A 348 -11.57 -6.04 -22.04
N ASN A 349 -11.53 -6.64 -23.24
CA ASN A 349 -10.58 -6.33 -24.32
C ASN A 349 -10.54 -4.83 -24.70
N GLU A 350 -11.47 -4.01 -24.19
CA GLU A 350 -11.48 -2.56 -24.27
C GLU A 350 -10.34 -1.91 -23.46
N MET A 351 -9.85 -2.57 -22.39
CA MET A 351 -8.67 -2.08 -21.64
C MET A 351 -7.41 -2.05 -22.51
N THR A 352 -7.20 -3.06 -23.35
CA THR A 352 -6.07 -3.12 -24.29
C THR A 352 -6.18 -2.05 -25.38
N SER A 353 -7.38 -1.68 -25.79
CA SER A 353 -7.59 -0.60 -26.76
C SER A 353 -7.39 0.78 -26.15
N SER A 354 -7.74 1.00 -24.89
CA SER A 354 -7.51 2.26 -24.18
C SER A 354 -6.04 2.47 -23.79
N MET A 355 -5.28 1.40 -23.52
CA MET A 355 -3.82 1.46 -23.31
C MET A 355 -3.07 1.84 -24.60
N ASN A 356 -3.61 1.49 -25.78
CA ASN A 356 -3.05 1.82 -27.08
C ASN A 356 -3.59 3.14 -27.65
N SER A 357 -4.48 3.82 -26.99
CA SER A 357 -4.96 5.15 -27.39
C SER A 357 -3.89 6.20 -27.04
N PRO A 358 -3.63 7.19 -27.91
CA PRO A 358 -2.55 8.16 -27.73
C PRO A 358 -2.87 9.23 -26.67
N LEU A 359 -3.26 8.83 -25.45
CA LEU A 359 -3.23 9.70 -24.26
C LEU A 359 -1.80 9.93 -23.74
N ASN A 360 -0.79 9.54 -24.53
CA ASN A 360 0.63 9.75 -24.25
C ASN A 360 1.14 11.15 -24.62
N HIS A 361 0.27 12.11 -24.89
CA HIS A 361 0.66 13.50 -25.12
C HIS A 361 -0.25 14.43 -24.36
N PHE A 362 0.14 14.69 -23.07
CA PHE A 362 -0.04 16.00 -22.42
C PHE A 362 0.86 16.03 -21.19
#